data_e0bb37028bda28c008106d9d640bd446
#
_entry.id   e0bb37028bda28c008106d9d640bd446
#
_cell.length_a   1.000
_cell.length_b   1.000
_cell.length_c   1.000
_cell.angle_alpha   90.00
_cell.angle_beta   90.00
_cell.angle_gamma   90.00
#
_symmetry.space_group_name_H-M   'P 1'
#
loop_
_entity.id
_entity.type
_entity.pdbx_description
1 polymer ?
#
loop_
_entity_poly.entity_id
_entity_poly.type
_entity_poly.pdbx_seq_one_letter_code
_entity_poly.pdbx_strand_id
1 'polypeptide(L)'
;MKNYFFIFLFTLGCSIYNDIDYPSEINYFEVYPSSETQPVSSKDDAADDIAIWTNDLSVENSIIIGTNKQVGLDTYNLSGDLIKSYTFGRINNVDIFQEFNVGEEKFPLVIGSNRTDNTIFLGRLYSDGSIKKILKNDPKSFIEEVYGITSYNSNDMDYVFISGKDGTLEQWLIEDNKGTINMNLIRTIKFHSIVEGLVSDSYYEKLYVAEETVGLWEININPNIDLNKKLIFDTDKRYFKPDFEGVTLYKKDNGEGYIFISIQGSNSYAVIDRKSKEFKSVFRIKKSNNIDSVSDTDGIDLSQLSTNKFPEGLFIVQDGDNDNQNQNFKFVNLSSILDKIYEKP
;
A
#
# COMPACT_ATOMS: atom_id res chain seq x y z
N MET A 1 -29.36 -50.14 -2.05
CA MET A 1 -28.86 -48.80 -1.73
C MET A 1 -27.73 -48.51 -2.68
N LYS A 2 -27.91 -47.55 -3.60
CA LYS A 2 -26.86 -47.13 -4.56
C LYS A 2 -26.20 -45.90 -3.96
N ASN A 3 -24.93 -46.03 -3.59
CA ASN A 3 -24.10 -44.90 -3.17
C ASN A 3 -23.69 -44.09 -4.41
N TYR A 4 -24.15 -42.85 -4.50
CA TYR A 4 -23.66 -41.89 -5.46
C TYR A 4 -22.46 -41.16 -4.83
N PHE A 5 -21.27 -41.37 -5.38
CA PHE A 5 -20.06 -40.64 -5.06
C PHE A 5 -20.09 -39.34 -5.90
N PHE A 6 -20.32 -38.21 -5.25
CA PHE A 6 -20.16 -36.90 -5.88
C PHE A 6 -18.66 -36.55 -5.86
N ILE A 7 -18.03 -36.61 -7.03
CA ILE A 7 -16.69 -36.04 -7.23
C ILE A 7 -16.86 -34.53 -7.44
N PHE A 8 -16.48 -33.74 -6.46
CA PHE A 8 -16.27 -32.30 -6.63
C PHE A 8 -14.95 -32.13 -7.39
N LEU A 9 -15.05 -31.81 -8.70
CA LEU A 9 -13.92 -31.23 -9.42
C LEU A 9 -13.73 -29.79 -8.95
N PHE A 10 -12.70 -29.56 -8.13
CA PHE A 10 -12.14 -28.23 -7.97
C PHE A 10 -11.43 -27.88 -9.29
N THR A 11 -12.05 -27.07 -10.12
CA THR A 11 -11.34 -26.39 -11.19
C THR A 11 -10.52 -25.29 -10.53
N LEU A 12 -9.22 -25.48 -10.43
CA LEU A 12 -8.25 -24.40 -10.25
C LEU A 12 -8.44 -23.46 -11.45
N GLY A 13 -9.18 -22.39 -11.24
CA GLY A 13 -9.28 -21.29 -12.17
C GLY A 13 -7.96 -20.54 -12.17
N CYS A 14 -7.05 -20.90 -13.08
CA CYS A 14 -6.01 -19.99 -13.51
C CYS A 14 -6.74 -18.83 -14.19
N SER A 15 -6.92 -17.72 -13.53
CA SER A 15 -7.42 -16.50 -14.15
C SER A 15 -6.37 -16.04 -15.15
N ILE A 16 -6.58 -16.36 -16.42
CA ILE A 16 -5.80 -15.75 -17.51
C ILE A 16 -6.25 -14.30 -17.58
N TYR A 17 -5.56 -13.42 -16.85
CA TYR A 17 -5.71 -11.99 -17.02
C TYR A 17 -5.17 -11.62 -18.40
N ASN A 18 -6.06 -11.48 -19.36
CA ASN A 18 -5.68 -10.89 -20.63
C ASN A 18 -5.42 -9.41 -20.42
N ASP A 19 -4.24 -8.95 -20.78
CA ASP A 19 -3.92 -7.52 -20.83
C ASP A 19 -5.03 -6.79 -21.61
N ILE A 20 -5.59 -5.75 -20.99
CA ILE A 20 -6.57 -4.90 -21.65
C ILE A 20 -5.84 -3.97 -22.61
N ASP A 21 -6.29 -3.93 -23.87
CA ASP A 21 -5.83 -2.92 -24.82
C ASP A 21 -6.49 -1.58 -24.48
N TYR A 22 -5.67 -0.59 -24.15
CA TYR A 22 -6.16 0.77 -23.92
C TYR A 22 -6.34 1.48 -25.27
N PRO A 23 -7.45 2.21 -25.48
CA PRO A 23 -7.65 3.00 -26.68
C PRO A 23 -6.67 4.18 -26.75
N SER A 24 -6.42 4.69 -27.96
CA SER A 24 -5.45 5.75 -28.22
C SER A 24 -5.71 7.08 -27.47
N GLU A 25 -6.94 7.28 -27.01
CA GLU A 25 -7.35 8.45 -26.21
C GLU A 25 -6.85 8.37 -24.76
N ILE A 26 -6.53 7.17 -24.27
CA ILE A 26 -5.93 6.96 -22.95
C ILE A 26 -4.42 6.99 -23.08
N ASN A 27 -3.80 7.91 -22.36
CA ASN A 27 -2.35 7.95 -22.27
C ASN A 27 -1.84 6.70 -21.53
N TYR A 28 -1.46 5.68 -22.28
CA TYR A 28 -0.91 4.42 -21.78
C TYR A 28 0.57 4.33 -22.10
N PHE A 29 1.36 3.84 -21.15
CA PHE A 29 2.77 3.55 -21.34
C PHE A 29 3.23 2.34 -20.53
N GLU A 30 4.43 1.85 -20.85
CA GLU A 30 5.06 0.75 -20.15
C GLU A 30 6.35 1.21 -19.46
N VAL A 31 6.60 0.65 -18.27
CA VAL A 31 7.85 0.77 -17.55
C VAL A 31 8.38 -0.61 -17.18
N TYR A 32 9.60 -0.68 -16.69
CA TYR A 32 10.30 -1.93 -16.47
C TYR A 32 10.89 -1.97 -15.06
N PRO A 33 10.84 -3.13 -14.36
CA PRO A 33 11.47 -3.25 -13.06
C PRO A 33 13.00 -3.19 -13.21
N SER A 34 13.64 -2.52 -12.26
CA SER A 34 15.09 -2.41 -12.17
C SER A 34 15.71 -3.42 -11.22
N SER A 35 14.94 -3.87 -10.25
CA SER A 35 15.28 -4.93 -9.29
C SER A 35 14.02 -5.42 -8.57
N GLU A 36 14.19 -6.42 -7.73
CA GLU A 36 13.12 -7.05 -6.96
C GLU A 36 13.65 -7.52 -5.60
N THR A 37 12.76 -7.78 -4.65
CA THR A 37 13.13 -8.40 -3.38
C THR A 37 13.31 -9.89 -3.52
N GLN A 38 14.02 -10.48 -2.56
CA GLN A 38 13.89 -11.91 -2.30
C GLN A 38 12.40 -12.21 -2.05
N PRO A 39 11.88 -13.34 -2.57
CA PRO A 39 10.51 -13.74 -2.35
C PRO A 39 10.17 -13.92 -0.87
N VAL A 40 8.92 -13.64 -0.49
CA VAL A 40 8.44 -13.97 0.86
C VAL A 40 8.51 -15.48 1.12
N SER A 41 8.65 -15.87 2.38
CA SER A 41 8.83 -17.28 2.74
C SER A 41 7.57 -18.13 2.59
N SER A 42 6.39 -17.52 2.65
CA SER A 42 5.11 -18.20 2.51
C SER A 42 4.75 -18.42 1.05
N LYS A 43 3.98 -19.49 0.80
CA LYS A 43 3.48 -19.86 -0.53
C LYS A 43 2.13 -19.24 -0.80
N ASP A 44 1.73 -19.31 -2.06
CA ASP A 44 0.44 -18.85 -2.53
C ASP A 44 0.28 -17.33 -2.29
N ASP A 45 -0.90 -16.86 -1.99
CA ASP A 45 -1.24 -15.46 -1.73
C ASP A 45 -0.67 -15.00 -0.37
N ALA A 46 0.51 -14.39 -0.38
CA ALA A 46 1.31 -14.11 0.82
C ALA A 46 1.91 -12.70 0.90
N ALA A 47 2.55 -12.19 -0.16
CA ALA A 47 2.95 -10.79 -0.20
C ALA A 47 1.74 -9.92 -0.51
N ASP A 48 1.64 -8.74 0.12
CA ASP A 48 0.48 -7.87 -0.05
C ASP A 48 0.89 -6.39 -0.15
N ASP A 49 1.38 -5.80 0.93
CA ASP A 49 1.59 -4.37 1.03
C ASP A 49 3.00 -4.00 1.47
N ILE A 50 3.38 -2.74 1.22
CA ILE A 50 4.74 -2.24 1.40
C ILE A 50 4.72 -0.87 2.07
N ALA A 51 5.69 -0.62 2.96
CA ALA A 51 6.01 0.70 3.46
C ALA A 51 7.52 0.96 3.33
N ILE A 52 7.91 2.20 3.02
CA ILE A 52 9.31 2.61 2.89
C ILE A 52 9.67 3.55 4.02
N TRP A 53 10.58 3.12 4.90
CA TRP A 53 11.23 4.04 5.80
C TRP A 53 12.43 4.70 5.11
N THR A 54 12.42 6.02 5.05
CA THR A 54 13.50 6.82 4.49
C THR A 54 14.47 7.24 5.57
N ASN A 55 15.74 6.85 5.42
CA ASN A 55 16.78 7.23 6.37
C ASN A 55 17.44 8.54 5.93
N ASP A 56 16.97 9.67 6.45
CA ASP A 56 17.47 11.00 6.08
C ASP A 56 18.96 11.21 6.42
N LEU A 57 19.51 10.45 7.37
CA LEU A 57 20.94 10.50 7.72
C LEU A 57 21.82 9.70 6.77
N SER A 58 21.25 8.69 6.14
CA SER A 58 21.95 7.79 5.22
C SER A 58 20.95 7.13 4.27
N VAL A 59 20.61 7.83 3.20
CA VAL A 59 19.55 7.44 2.26
C VAL A 59 19.72 6.02 1.68
N GLU A 60 20.96 5.59 1.50
CA GLU A 60 21.30 4.25 1.01
C GLU A 60 20.93 3.12 2.03
N ASN A 61 20.73 3.50 3.29
CA ASN A 61 20.32 2.60 4.38
C ASN A 61 18.82 2.73 4.71
N SER A 62 18.02 3.22 3.78
CA SER A 62 16.57 3.16 3.89
C SER A 62 16.09 1.70 3.90
N ILE A 63 14.98 1.45 4.58
CA ILE A 63 14.45 0.10 4.81
C ILE A 63 13.09 -0.02 4.13
N ILE A 64 12.90 -1.13 3.45
CA ILE A 64 11.62 -1.54 2.90
C ILE A 64 11.00 -2.54 3.88
N ILE A 65 9.72 -2.36 4.17
CA ILE A 65 8.94 -3.23 5.03
C ILE A 65 7.84 -3.82 4.17
N GLY A 66 7.88 -5.12 3.92
CA GLY A 66 6.84 -5.83 3.18
C GLY A 66 6.02 -6.73 4.10
N THR A 67 4.76 -6.90 3.79
CA THR A 67 3.93 -7.87 4.49
C THR A 67 4.13 -9.26 3.92
N ASN A 68 4.16 -10.24 4.81
CA ASN A 68 3.84 -11.62 4.53
C ASN A 68 2.55 -11.92 5.30
N LYS A 69 1.40 -11.67 4.65
CA LYS A 69 0.07 -11.65 5.30
C LYS A 69 -0.35 -12.96 5.95
N GLN A 70 0.45 -14.02 5.78
CA GLN A 70 0.23 -15.31 6.46
C GLN A 70 0.93 -15.37 7.82
N VAL A 71 2.06 -14.64 8.02
CA VAL A 71 2.90 -14.76 9.21
C VAL A 71 3.35 -13.44 9.86
N GLY A 72 3.51 -12.35 9.10
CA GLY A 72 3.93 -11.07 9.67
C GLY A 72 4.58 -10.10 8.70
N LEU A 73 5.78 -9.64 9.03
CA LEU A 73 6.53 -8.63 8.30
C LEU A 73 7.92 -9.11 7.92
N ASP A 74 8.38 -8.73 6.75
CA ASP A 74 9.74 -8.87 6.29
C ASP A 74 10.37 -7.47 6.10
N THR A 75 11.65 -7.31 6.41
CA THR A 75 12.40 -6.08 6.11
C THR A 75 13.48 -6.36 5.07
N TYR A 76 13.64 -5.42 4.14
CA TYR A 76 14.60 -5.53 3.03
C TYR A 76 15.43 -4.25 2.91
N ASN A 77 16.64 -4.39 2.34
CA ASN A 77 17.44 -3.25 1.92
C ASN A 77 17.01 -2.74 0.51
N LEU A 78 17.58 -1.64 0.05
CA LEU A 78 17.32 -1.08 -1.28
C LEU A 78 17.86 -1.95 -2.45
N SER A 79 18.63 -3.00 -2.16
CA SER A 79 19.01 -3.99 -3.17
C SER A 79 17.98 -5.10 -3.34
N GLY A 80 17.03 -5.22 -2.41
CA GLY A 80 16.03 -6.28 -2.35
C GLY A 80 16.42 -7.46 -1.49
N ASP A 81 17.59 -7.40 -0.82
CA ASP A 81 18.02 -8.48 0.07
C ASP A 81 17.22 -8.46 1.37
N LEU A 82 16.75 -9.62 1.78
CA LEU A 82 16.04 -9.80 3.06
C LEU A 82 17.00 -9.52 4.23
N ILE A 83 16.60 -8.57 5.10
CA ILE A 83 17.32 -8.27 6.33
C ILE A 83 16.80 -9.17 7.45
N LYS A 84 15.47 -9.22 7.64
CA LYS A 84 14.86 -9.95 8.75
C LYS A 84 13.39 -10.27 8.50
N SER A 85 12.94 -11.41 9.03
CA SER A 85 11.52 -11.84 9.02
C SER A 85 10.96 -11.87 10.44
N TYR A 86 9.68 -11.53 10.58
CA TYR A 86 8.97 -11.45 11.85
C TYR A 86 7.63 -12.18 11.81
N THR A 87 7.36 -12.95 12.85
CA THR A 87 6.09 -13.66 13.05
C THR A 87 5.19 -12.89 14.00
N PHE A 88 4.72 -11.73 13.58
CA PHE A 88 3.84 -10.87 14.39
C PHE A 88 2.35 -11.19 14.28
N GLY A 89 1.99 -12.17 13.47
CA GLY A 89 0.62 -12.53 13.13
C GLY A 89 0.31 -12.16 11.67
N ARG A 90 -0.94 -12.34 11.28
CA ARG A 90 -1.43 -12.13 9.91
C ARG A 90 -1.61 -10.63 9.61
N ILE A 91 -0.50 -9.92 9.42
CA ILE A 91 -0.53 -8.50 9.04
C ILE A 91 -0.79 -8.40 7.53
N ASN A 92 -1.93 -7.79 7.17
CA ASN A 92 -2.32 -7.58 5.77
C ASN A 92 -1.59 -6.38 5.18
N ASN A 93 -1.91 -5.18 5.64
CA ASN A 93 -1.28 -3.95 5.17
C ASN A 93 -0.37 -3.36 6.24
N VAL A 94 0.59 -2.56 5.80
CA VAL A 94 1.62 -1.92 6.61
C VAL A 94 1.83 -0.48 6.17
N ASP A 95 2.02 0.44 7.14
CA ASP A 95 2.47 1.79 6.87
C ASP A 95 3.42 2.26 7.99
N ILE A 96 4.02 3.42 7.84
CA ILE A 96 5.02 3.92 8.75
C ILE A 96 4.91 5.43 9.00
N PHE A 97 4.84 5.81 10.27
CA PHE A 97 5.25 7.16 10.64
C PHE A 97 6.76 7.25 10.53
N GLN A 98 7.25 8.06 9.61
CA GLN A 98 8.70 8.25 9.40
C GLN A 98 9.39 8.67 10.68
N GLU A 99 8.70 9.47 11.49
CA GLU A 99 9.10 9.93 12.81
C GLU A 99 7.87 10.04 13.72
N PHE A 100 7.92 9.42 14.88
CA PHE A 100 6.88 9.49 15.90
C PHE A 100 7.49 9.77 17.27
N ASN A 101 6.88 10.68 18.05
CA ASN A 101 7.38 11.09 19.34
C ASN A 101 6.76 10.26 20.47
N VAL A 102 7.60 9.69 21.35
CA VAL A 102 7.16 8.99 22.57
C VAL A 102 8.05 9.44 23.73
N GLY A 103 7.53 10.25 24.62
CA GLY A 103 8.32 10.90 25.66
C GLY A 103 9.38 11.83 25.07
N GLU A 104 10.65 11.58 25.42
CA GLU A 104 11.80 12.32 24.88
C GLU A 104 12.42 11.65 23.62
N GLU A 105 11.94 10.49 23.24
CA GLU A 105 12.45 9.75 22.08
C GLU A 105 11.64 10.05 20.82
N LYS A 106 12.33 10.05 19.69
CA LYS A 106 11.74 10.13 18.35
C LYS A 106 12.25 8.97 17.49
N PHE A 107 11.36 8.21 16.91
CA PHE A 107 11.71 7.03 16.13
C PHE A 107 10.67 6.68 15.07
N PRO A 108 11.04 5.92 14.02
CA PRO A 108 10.09 5.41 13.04
C PRO A 108 9.12 4.41 13.69
N LEU A 109 7.81 4.62 13.51
CA LEU A 109 6.76 3.75 14.06
C LEU A 109 6.06 3.01 12.91
N VAL A 110 6.29 1.72 12.82
CA VAL A 110 5.58 0.82 11.91
C VAL A 110 4.21 0.52 12.46
N ILE A 111 3.18 0.65 11.64
CA ILE A 111 1.81 0.26 11.94
C ILE A 111 1.36 -0.83 10.98
N GLY A 112 0.48 -1.73 11.41
CA GLY A 112 -0.03 -2.81 10.56
C GLY A 112 -1.40 -3.29 10.96
N SER A 113 -2.20 -3.69 9.99
CA SER A 113 -3.53 -4.28 10.20
C SER A 113 -3.39 -5.78 10.48
N ASN A 114 -3.47 -6.18 11.76
CA ASN A 114 -3.26 -7.57 12.16
C ASN A 114 -4.58 -8.35 12.20
N ARG A 115 -4.80 -9.19 11.20
CA ARG A 115 -6.00 -10.05 11.03
C ARG A 115 -6.07 -11.21 12.01
N THR A 116 -4.98 -11.53 12.74
CA THR A 116 -4.99 -12.61 13.74
C THR A 116 -5.98 -12.29 14.86
N ASP A 117 -5.95 -11.06 15.35
CA ASP A 117 -6.74 -10.62 16.50
C ASP A 117 -7.61 -9.39 16.19
N ASN A 118 -7.63 -8.91 14.94
CA ASN A 118 -8.25 -7.66 14.50
C ASN A 118 -7.72 -6.45 15.29
N THR A 119 -6.40 -6.29 15.30
CA THR A 119 -5.70 -5.25 16.05
C THR A 119 -4.85 -4.36 15.15
N ILE A 120 -4.49 -3.20 15.67
CA ILE A 120 -3.51 -2.30 15.07
C ILE A 120 -2.13 -2.64 15.65
N PHE A 121 -1.28 -3.31 14.85
CA PHE A 121 0.10 -3.61 15.23
C PHE A 121 0.91 -2.31 15.33
N LEU A 122 1.76 -2.20 16.36
CA LEU A 122 2.69 -1.10 16.56
C LEU A 122 4.11 -1.61 16.83
N GLY A 123 5.05 -1.23 15.97
CA GLY A 123 6.45 -1.64 16.05
C GLY A 123 7.44 -0.48 15.88
N ARG A 124 8.45 -0.37 16.74
CA ARG A 124 9.58 0.53 16.53
C ARG A 124 10.53 -0.08 15.51
N LEU A 125 10.83 0.65 14.45
CA LEU A 125 11.88 0.27 13.49
C LEU A 125 13.22 0.85 13.94
N TYR A 126 14.28 0.07 13.77
CA TYR A 126 15.66 0.47 13.99
C TYR A 126 16.42 0.54 12.66
N SER A 127 17.51 1.31 12.63
CA SER A 127 18.31 1.53 11.42
C SER A 127 19.00 0.28 10.88
N ASP A 128 19.08 -0.81 11.65
CA ASP A 128 19.55 -2.13 11.21
C ASP A 128 18.45 -2.99 10.57
N GLY A 129 17.26 -2.42 10.35
CA GLY A 129 16.09 -3.12 9.82
C GLY A 129 15.34 -3.97 10.85
N SER A 130 15.76 -3.91 12.12
CA SER A 130 15.03 -4.64 13.16
C SER A 130 13.76 -3.90 13.59
N ILE A 131 12.67 -4.68 13.80
CA ILE A 131 11.39 -4.19 14.33
C ILE A 131 11.15 -4.79 15.70
N LYS A 132 10.82 -3.93 16.66
CA LYS A 132 10.44 -4.35 18.02
C LYS A 132 9.02 -3.91 18.33
N LYS A 133 8.15 -4.85 18.63
CA LYS A 133 6.78 -4.58 19.09
C LYS A 133 6.82 -3.67 20.34
N ILE A 134 6.01 -2.60 20.32
CA ILE A 134 6.01 -1.60 21.40
C ILE A 134 5.03 -1.99 22.49
N LEU A 135 3.81 -2.37 22.13
CA LEU A 135 2.77 -2.67 23.11
C LEU A 135 2.69 -4.17 23.36
N LYS A 136 2.44 -4.56 24.60
CA LYS A 136 2.15 -5.95 24.97
C LYS A 136 0.84 -6.42 24.37
N ASN A 137 -0.17 -5.55 24.40
CA ASN A 137 -1.48 -5.79 23.79
C ASN A 137 -1.74 -4.66 22.79
N ASP A 138 -1.90 -5.01 21.54
CA ASP A 138 -2.22 -4.05 20.48
C ASP A 138 -3.67 -3.54 20.63
N PRO A 139 -3.94 -2.28 20.23
CA PRO A 139 -5.29 -1.74 20.21
C PRO A 139 -6.21 -2.57 19.32
N LYS A 140 -7.36 -2.96 19.84
CA LYS A 140 -8.32 -3.78 19.12
C LYS A 140 -9.25 -2.91 18.31
N SER A 141 -9.31 -3.14 17.01
CA SER A 141 -10.30 -2.56 16.11
C SER A 141 -11.70 -3.14 16.38
N PHE A 142 -12.74 -2.38 16.07
CA PHE A 142 -14.13 -2.85 16.10
C PHE A 142 -14.57 -3.49 14.78
N ILE A 143 -13.69 -3.48 13.77
CA ILE A 143 -13.88 -4.15 12.48
C ILE A 143 -13.73 -5.66 12.67
N GLU A 144 -14.62 -6.44 12.05
CA GLU A 144 -14.60 -7.91 12.19
C GLU A 144 -13.39 -8.55 11.49
N GLU A 145 -13.00 -8.04 10.30
CA GLU A 145 -11.80 -8.44 9.59
C GLU A 145 -11.08 -7.19 9.07
N VAL A 146 -10.03 -6.77 9.79
CA VAL A 146 -9.21 -5.61 9.41
C VAL A 146 -8.42 -5.90 8.12
N TYR A 147 -8.17 -4.84 7.32
CA TYR A 147 -7.59 -4.98 6.00
C TYR A 147 -6.57 -3.88 5.71
N GLY A 148 -6.95 -2.77 5.06
CA GLY A 148 -6.06 -1.66 4.79
C GLY A 148 -5.65 -0.86 6.03
N ILE A 149 -4.50 -0.17 5.96
CA ILE A 149 -4.04 0.73 7.02
C ILE A 149 -3.22 1.88 6.43
N THR A 150 -3.32 3.08 7.01
CA THR A 150 -2.39 4.19 6.72
C THR A 150 -2.23 5.12 7.92
N SER A 151 -1.09 5.79 7.96
CA SER A 151 -0.75 6.81 8.93
C SER A 151 -1.09 8.21 8.42
N TYR A 152 -1.38 9.13 9.32
CA TYR A 152 -1.41 10.57 9.06
C TYR A 152 -0.64 11.29 10.16
N ASN A 153 0.32 12.09 9.74
CA ASN A 153 1.12 12.91 10.64
C ASN A 153 0.93 14.39 10.31
N SER A 154 0.64 15.19 11.33
CA SER A 154 0.57 16.63 11.24
C SER A 154 1.23 17.28 12.44
N ASN A 155 1.37 18.61 12.44
CA ASN A 155 1.94 19.34 13.58
C ASN A 155 1.07 19.26 14.84
N ASP A 156 -0.23 19.00 14.68
CA ASP A 156 -1.21 19.08 15.77
C ASP A 156 -1.71 17.71 16.22
N MET A 157 -1.88 16.76 15.28
CA MET A 157 -2.50 15.46 15.58
C MET A 157 -1.99 14.38 14.63
N ASP A 158 -1.79 13.20 15.19
CA ASP A 158 -1.45 11.99 14.47
C ASP A 158 -2.63 11.03 14.45
N TYR A 159 -2.91 10.45 13.29
CA TYR A 159 -3.99 9.48 13.13
C TYR A 159 -3.49 8.19 12.48
N VAL A 160 -4.15 7.11 12.85
CA VAL A 160 -4.13 5.84 12.12
C VAL A 160 -5.51 5.62 11.54
N PHE A 161 -5.57 5.30 10.25
CA PHE A 161 -6.78 4.85 9.57
C PHE A 161 -6.64 3.36 9.32
N ILE A 162 -7.64 2.59 9.69
CA ILE A 162 -7.71 1.15 9.46
C ILE A 162 -9.06 0.80 8.84
N SER A 163 -9.04 0.00 7.79
CA SER A 163 -10.24 -0.42 7.09
C SER A 163 -10.52 -1.92 7.24
N GLY A 164 -11.65 -2.35 6.72
CA GLY A 164 -12.07 -3.74 6.76
C GLY A 164 -12.81 -4.22 5.53
N LYS A 165 -12.89 -5.52 5.40
CA LYS A 165 -13.55 -6.19 4.28
C LYS A 165 -15.06 -5.93 4.20
N ASP A 166 -15.65 -5.46 5.27
CA ASP A 166 -17.05 -5.05 5.29
C ASP A 166 -17.27 -3.60 4.81
N GLY A 167 -16.21 -2.91 4.36
CA GLY A 167 -16.24 -1.50 3.95
C GLY A 167 -16.25 -0.50 5.11
N THR A 168 -15.95 -0.94 6.32
CA THR A 168 -15.78 -0.05 7.48
C THR A 168 -14.39 0.56 7.47
N LEU A 169 -14.30 1.86 7.73
CA LEU A 169 -13.06 2.60 7.94
C LEU A 169 -13.12 3.26 9.32
N GLU A 170 -12.15 2.98 10.17
CA GLU A 170 -11.98 3.60 11.48
C GLU A 170 -10.83 4.61 11.45
N GLN A 171 -11.03 5.76 12.09
CA GLN A 171 -10.00 6.77 12.33
C GLN A 171 -9.66 6.78 13.82
N TRP A 172 -8.40 6.53 14.13
CA TRP A 172 -7.87 6.47 15.48
C TRP A 172 -6.89 7.62 15.72
N LEU A 173 -7.11 8.38 16.79
CA LEU A 173 -6.09 9.29 17.31
C LEU A 173 -4.99 8.46 17.97
N ILE A 174 -3.74 8.71 17.61
CA ILE A 174 -2.56 8.13 18.25
C ILE A 174 -1.74 9.23 18.88
N GLU A 175 -1.37 9.08 20.15
CA GLU A 175 -0.69 10.12 20.91
C GLU A 175 0.28 9.55 21.94
N ASP A 176 1.31 10.34 22.28
CA ASP A 176 2.13 10.04 23.45
C ASP A 176 1.37 10.39 24.75
N ASN A 177 1.27 9.42 25.62
CA ASN A 177 0.77 9.61 26.96
C ASN A 177 1.88 9.32 27.98
N LYS A 178 2.71 10.33 28.26
CA LYS A 178 3.81 10.28 29.26
C LYS A 178 4.81 9.12 29.01
N GLY A 179 5.24 8.97 27.76
CA GLY A 179 6.20 7.95 27.36
C GLY A 179 5.57 6.61 27.00
N THR A 180 4.25 6.56 26.83
CA THR A 180 3.51 5.40 26.31
C THR A 180 2.56 5.80 25.21
N ILE A 181 2.40 4.96 24.20
CA ILE A 181 1.44 5.21 23.12
C ILE A 181 0.03 4.89 23.60
N ASN A 182 -0.88 5.84 23.40
CA ASN A 182 -2.32 5.69 23.57
C ASN A 182 -3.05 5.83 22.23
N MET A 183 -4.12 5.07 22.04
CA MET A 183 -4.95 5.15 20.84
C MET A 183 -6.43 5.22 21.20
N ASN A 184 -7.15 6.14 20.55
CA ASN A 184 -8.57 6.36 20.77
C ASN A 184 -9.32 6.38 19.44
N LEU A 185 -10.37 5.57 19.32
CA LEU A 185 -11.27 5.63 18.15
C LEU A 185 -12.01 6.96 18.13
N ILE A 186 -11.89 7.72 17.05
CA ILE A 186 -12.49 9.04 16.87
C ILE A 186 -13.79 8.97 16.06
N ARG A 187 -13.78 8.25 14.96
CA ARG A 187 -14.97 8.05 14.13
C ARG A 187 -14.88 6.78 13.29
N THR A 188 -16.05 6.35 12.85
CA THR A 188 -16.24 5.23 11.90
C THR A 188 -16.95 5.74 10.66
N ILE A 189 -16.47 5.34 9.49
CA ILE A 189 -17.00 5.70 8.18
C ILE A 189 -17.36 4.41 7.46
N LYS A 190 -18.47 4.38 6.70
CA LYS A 190 -18.91 3.20 5.96
C LYS A 190 -18.85 3.42 4.47
N PHE A 191 -18.27 2.46 3.75
CA PHE A 191 -18.29 2.31 2.29
C PHE A 191 -19.19 1.13 1.91
N HIS A 192 -19.42 0.89 0.61
CA HIS A 192 -20.36 -0.12 0.14
C HIS A 192 -19.71 -1.50 -0.03
N SER A 193 -18.43 -1.54 -0.35
CA SER A 193 -17.65 -2.76 -0.56
C SER A 193 -16.34 -2.71 0.20
N ILE A 194 -15.49 -3.68 0.01
CA ILE A 194 -14.16 -3.78 0.63
C ILE A 194 -13.37 -2.49 0.38
N VAL A 195 -12.67 -2.05 1.41
CA VAL A 195 -11.71 -0.92 1.34
C VAL A 195 -10.35 -1.44 1.75
N GLU A 196 -9.36 -1.30 0.87
CA GLU A 196 -8.01 -1.70 1.16
C GLU A 196 -7.02 -0.54 1.07
N GLY A 197 -6.71 -0.06 -0.12
CA GLY A 197 -5.71 0.99 -0.33
C GLY A 197 -6.08 2.30 0.35
N LEU A 198 -5.18 2.79 1.17
CA LEU A 198 -5.34 4.05 1.90
C LEU A 198 -4.06 4.87 1.80
N VAL A 199 -4.19 6.18 1.55
CA VAL A 199 -3.06 7.10 1.69
C VAL A 199 -3.50 8.47 2.18
N SER A 200 -2.76 9.03 3.12
CA SER A 200 -3.01 10.35 3.68
C SER A 200 -2.23 11.45 2.96
N ASP A 201 -2.86 12.60 2.77
CA ASP A 201 -2.27 13.80 2.19
C ASP A 201 -2.31 14.94 3.19
N SER A 202 -1.19 15.21 3.85
CA SER A 202 -1.08 16.24 4.87
C SER A 202 -1.18 17.67 4.32
N TYR A 203 -0.81 17.91 3.05
CA TYR A 203 -0.93 19.23 2.42
C TYR A 203 -2.38 19.65 2.21
N TYR A 204 -3.24 18.71 1.78
CA TYR A 204 -4.66 18.96 1.54
C TYR A 204 -5.56 18.54 2.70
N GLU A 205 -5.01 17.92 3.76
CA GLU A 205 -5.75 17.30 4.87
C GLU A 205 -6.81 16.30 4.35
N LYS A 206 -6.40 15.46 3.38
CA LYS A 206 -7.26 14.48 2.74
C LYS A 206 -6.75 13.05 2.95
N LEU A 207 -7.70 12.15 3.07
CA LEU A 207 -7.49 10.73 2.93
C LEU A 207 -8.04 10.27 1.58
N TYR A 208 -7.22 9.55 0.82
CA TYR A 208 -7.66 8.84 -0.37
C TYR A 208 -7.90 7.38 0.01
N VAL A 209 -9.04 6.87 -0.46
CA VAL A 209 -9.58 5.57 -0.05
C VAL A 209 -9.96 4.79 -1.30
N ALA A 210 -9.29 3.67 -1.55
CA ALA A 210 -9.64 2.74 -2.60
C ALA A 210 -10.74 1.81 -2.10
N GLU A 211 -11.92 1.90 -2.72
CA GLU A 211 -13.01 0.95 -2.56
C GLU A 211 -12.97 0.00 -3.75
N GLU A 212 -12.61 -1.27 -3.51
CA GLU A 212 -12.17 -2.24 -4.54
C GLU A 212 -13.03 -2.25 -5.80
N THR A 213 -14.35 -2.37 -5.66
CA THR A 213 -15.26 -2.52 -6.81
C THR A 213 -15.83 -1.19 -7.33
N VAL A 214 -15.44 -0.05 -6.74
CA VAL A 214 -16.01 1.28 -7.03
C VAL A 214 -14.96 2.22 -7.58
N GLY A 215 -13.83 2.41 -6.89
CA GLY A 215 -12.80 3.36 -7.30
C GLY A 215 -12.17 4.12 -6.14
N LEU A 216 -11.61 5.29 -6.42
CA LEU A 216 -10.88 6.11 -5.46
C LEU A 216 -11.72 7.27 -4.93
N TRP A 217 -11.89 7.28 -3.62
CA TRP A 217 -12.58 8.34 -2.89
C TRP A 217 -11.60 9.32 -2.25
N GLU A 218 -12.03 10.59 -2.13
CA GLU A 218 -11.41 11.63 -1.33
C GLU A 218 -12.32 11.97 -0.15
N ILE A 219 -11.78 11.98 1.09
CA ILE A 219 -12.48 12.40 2.30
C ILE A 219 -11.64 13.36 3.15
N ASN A 220 -12.29 14.18 3.99
CA ASN A 220 -11.58 15.03 4.94
C ASN A 220 -11.00 14.21 6.11
N ILE A 221 -9.73 14.48 6.48
CA ILE A 221 -9.08 13.87 7.64
C ILE A 221 -9.61 14.50 8.93
N ASN A 222 -9.83 15.81 8.97
CA ASN A 222 -10.33 16.49 10.17
C ASN A 222 -11.73 15.98 10.55
N PRO A 223 -11.88 15.31 11.72
CA PRO A 223 -13.16 14.72 12.13
C PRO A 223 -14.23 15.75 12.51
N ASN A 224 -13.85 17.02 12.72
CA ASN A 224 -14.76 18.10 13.04
C ASN A 224 -15.42 18.76 11.81
N ILE A 225 -15.01 18.38 10.61
CA ILE A 225 -15.61 18.82 9.36
C ILE A 225 -16.60 17.76 8.89
N ASP A 226 -17.75 18.18 8.37
CA ASP A 226 -18.75 17.29 7.82
C ASP A 226 -18.13 16.30 6.82
N LEU A 227 -18.48 15.04 6.98
CA LEU A 227 -18.01 13.98 6.12
C LEU A 227 -18.56 14.17 4.70
N ASN A 228 -17.68 14.50 3.77
CA ASN A 228 -17.98 14.53 2.35
C ASN A 228 -17.12 13.47 1.65
N LYS A 229 -17.73 12.44 1.12
CA LYS A 229 -17.07 11.43 0.28
C LYS A 229 -17.21 11.84 -1.17
N LYS A 230 -16.09 12.19 -1.81
CA LYS A 230 -16.03 12.54 -3.22
C LYS A 230 -15.34 11.43 -4.00
N LEU A 231 -16.05 10.79 -4.92
CA LEU A 231 -15.44 9.86 -5.87
C LEU A 231 -14.62 10.68 -6.88
N ILE A 232 -13.31 10.45 -6.94
CA ILE A 232 -12.39 11.19 -7.81
C ILE A 232 -11.88 10.37 -8.98
N PHE A 233 -11.99 9.04 -8.90
CA PHE A 233 -11.70 8.13 -9.99
C PHE A 233 -12.58 6.89 -9.82
N ASP A 234 -13.28 6.46 -10.87
CA ASP A 234 -14.18 5.32 -10.80
C ASP A 234 -13.83 4.21 -11.81
N THR A 235 -14.49 3.09 -11.65
CA THR A 235 -14.35 1.96 -12.54
C THR A 235 -15.01 2.25 -13.89
N ASP A 236 -14.24 2.53 -14.93
CA ASP A 236 -14.71 2.18 -16.28
C ASP A 236 -14.38 0.71 -16.54
N LYS A 237 -15.33 -0.19 -16.29
CA LYS A 237 -15.16 -1.65 -16.40
C LYS A 237 -14.66 -2.14 -17.78
N ARG A 238 -14.64 -1.26 -18.77
CA ARG A 238 -14.05 -1.55 -20.09
C ARG A 238 -12.53 -1.48 -20.05
N TYR A 239 -11.96 -0.55 -19.25
CA TYR A 239 -10.54 -0.22 -19.23
C TYR A 239 -9.89 -0.39 -17.86
N PHE A 240 -10.65 -0.21 -16.78
CA PHE A 240 -10.19 -0.30 -15.41
C PHE A 240 -11.00 -1.37 -14.68
N LYS A 241 -10.60 -2.62 -14.86
CA LYS A 241 -11.27 -3.74 -14.18
C LYS A 241 -10.85 -3.76 -12.71
N PRO A 242 -11.79 -3.82 -11.79
CA PRO A 242 -11.45 -3.94 -10.37
C PRO A 242 -10.64 -5.24 -10.11
N ASP A 243 -10.00 -5.42 -8.98
CA ASP A 243 -10.15 -4.55 -7.81
C ASP A 243 -9.17 -3.37 -7.83
N PHE A 244 -9.54 -2.28 -7.11
CA PHE A 244 -8.68 -1.15 -6.85
C PHE A 244 -8.04 -1.34 -5.49
N GLU A 245 -6.71 -1.45 -5.47
CA GLU A 245 -5.95 -1.89 -4.30
C GLU A 245 -5.05 -0.77 -3.76
N GLY A 246 -3.74 -0.92 -3.78
CA GLY A 246 -2.79 0.02 -3.20
C GLY A 246 -2.89 1.44 -3.73
N VAL A 247 -2.66 2.44 -2.86
CA VAL A 247 -2.64 3.87 -3.21
C VAL A 247 -1.42 4.53 -2.60
N THR A 248 -0.68 5.33 -3.39
CA THR A 248 0.44 6.13 -2.89
C THR A 248 0.53 7.51 -3.55
N LEU A 249 1.37 8.41 -3.02
CA LEU A 249 1.45 9.81 -3.43
C LEU A 249 2.86 10.22 -3.85
N TYR A 250 2.99 10.75 -5.06
CA TYR A 250 4.10 11.62 -5.42
C TYR A 250 3.76 13.07 -5.06
N LYS A 251 4.57 13.69 -4.18
CA LYS A 251 4.28 14.99 -3.57
C LYS A 251 5.27 16.04 -4.05
N LYS A 252 4.76 17.23 -4.43
CA LYS A 252 5.56 18.43 -4.60
C LYS A 252 5.13 19.48 -3.57
N ASP A 253 6.04 20.36 -3.19
CA ASP A 253 5.85 21.35 -2.10
C ASP A 253 4.68 22.30 -2.31
N ASN A 254 4.32 22.58 -3.57
CA ASN A 254 3.24 23.49 -3.95
C ASN A 254 1.84 22.80 -4.04
N GLY A 255 1.71 21.59 -3.54
CA GLY A 255 0.48 20.78 -3.64
C GLY A 255 0.30 20.06 -4.97
N GLU A 256 1.19 20.26 -5.94
CA GLU A 256 1.22 19.46 -7.17
C GLU A 256 1.72 18.04 -6.89
N GLY A 257 1.68 17.19 -7.90
CA GLY A 257 2.12 15.81 -7.85
C GLY A 257 1.06 14.86 -8.39
N TYR A 258 1.14 13.60 -7.99
CA TYR A 258 0.28 12.56 -8.51
C TYR A 258 -0.19 11.63 -7.39
N ILE A 259 -1.39 11.09 -7.57
CA ILE A 259 -1.92 9.95 -6.83
C ILE A 259 -1.77 8.74 -7.75
N PHE A 260 -1.15 7.69 -7.26
CA PHE A 260 -1.05 6.40 -7.95
C PHE A 260 -2.00 5.42 -7.29
N ILE A 261 -2.69 4.61 -8.09
CA ILE A 261 -3.56 3.54 -7.61
C ILE A 261 -3.31 2.28 -8.43
N SER A 262 -3.11 1.14 -7.78
CA SER A 262 -3.05 -0.15 -8.45
C SER A 262 -4.44 -0.65 -8.83
N ILE A 263 -4.53 -1.28 -10.00
CA ILE A 263 -5.76 -1.85 -10.55
C ILE A 263 -5.47 -3.31 -10.85
N GLN A 264 -5.73 -4.17 -9.89
CA GLN A 264 -5.36 -5.58 -9.91
C GLN A 264 -5.94 -6.30 -11.13
N GLY A 265 -7.25 -6.20 -11.37
CA GLY A 265 -7.91 -6.87 -12.49
C GLY A 265 -7.49 -6.39 -13.88
N SER A 266 -6.63 -5.36 -13.97
CA SER A 266 -6.06 -4.84 -15.21
C SER A 266 -4.53 -4.93 -15.24
N ASN A 267 -3.89 -5.43 -14.20
CA ASN A 267 -2.43 -5.46 -14.02
C ASN A 267 -1.80 -4.10 -14.37
N SER A 268 -2.37 -3.01 -13.85
CA SER A 268 -2.00 -1.65 -14.24
C SER A 268 -2.10 -0.66 -13.10
N TYR A 269 -1.56 0.53 -13.32
CA TYR A 269 -1.53 1.61 -12.33
C TYR A 269 -2.08 2.87 -12.97
N ALA A 270 -3.14 3.44 -12.40
CA ALA A 270 -3.65 4.73 -12.83
C ALA A 270 -2.90 5.88 -12.14
N VAL A 271 -2.73 6.96 -12.88
CA VAL A 271 -2.11 8.21 -12.42
C VAL A 271 -3.14 9.31 -12.47
N ILE A 272 -3.36 9.94 -11.31
CA ILE A 272 -4.33 11.01 -11.11
C ILE A 272 -3.58 12.25 -10.65
N ASP A 273 -3.86 13.40 -11.24
CA ASP A 273 -3.26 14.66 -10.80
C ASP A 273 -3.70 14.98 -9.36
N ARG A 274 -2.72 15.18 -8.46
CA ARG A 274 -3.00 15.38 -7.04
C ARG A 274 -3.81 16.64 -6.76
N LYS A 275 -3.68 17.71 -7.59
CA LYS A 275 -4.33 19.00 -7.41
C LYS A 275 -5.69 19.07 -8.08
N SER A 276 -5.75 18.74 -9.38
CA SER A 276 -7.01 18.82 -10.15
C SER A 276 -7.92 17.61 -9.98
N LYS A 277 -7.37 16.48 -9.54
CA LYS A 277 -8.04 15.17 -9.48
C LYS A 277 -8.41 14.61 -10.86
N GLU A 278 -7.76 15.09 -11.90
CA GLU A 278 -7.97 14.59 -13.26
C GLU A 278 -7.10 13.35 -13.50
N PHE A 279 -7.68 12.36 -14.16
CA PHE A 279 -6.92 11.23 -14.71
C PHE A 279 -5.90 11.73 -15.72
N LYS A 280 -4.65 11.24 -15.63
CA LYS A 280 -3.55 11.62 -16.53
C LYS A 280 -3.11 10.49 -17.43
N SER A 281 -2.91 9.32 -16.88
CA SER A 281 -2.35 8.18 -17.61
C SER A 281 -2.58 6.88 -16.86
N VAL A 282 -2.31 5.79 -17.55
CA VAL A 282 -2.24 4.45 -16.98
C VAL A 282 -0.96 3.78 -17.47
N PHE A 283 -0.32 2.98 -16.64
CA PHE A 283 0.87 2.23 -17.05
C PHE A 283 0.87 0.80 -16.53
N ARG A 284 1.72 -0.02 -17.13
CA ARG A 284 2.03 -1.38 -16.69
C ARG A 284 3.52 -1.54 -16.46
N ILE A 285 3.86 -2.45 -15.56
CA ILE A 285 5.24 -2.86 -15.33
C ILE A 285 5.45 -4.17 -16.09
N LYS A 286 6.16 -4.08 -17.20
CA LYS A 286 6.42 -5.19 -18.11
C LYS A 286 7.76 -5.84 -17.83
N LYS A 287 7.94 -7.07 -18.31
CA LYS A 287 9.15 -7.84 -18.18
C LYS A 287 10.39 -7.08 -18.65
N SER A 288 11.40 -6.93 -17.79
CA SER A 288 12.75 -6.55 -18.19
C SER A 288 13.57 -7.77 -18.62
N ASN A 289 14.85 -7.60 -18.97
CA ASN A 289 15.68 -8.70 -19.46
C ASN A 289 15.76 -9.90 -18.48
N ASN A 290 15.77 -9.65 -17.19
CA ASN A 290 16.01 -10.66 -16.16
C ASN A 290 14.93 -10.72 -15.07
N ILE A 291 13.95 -9.82 -15.08
CA ILE A 291 12.89 -9.74 -14.08
C ILE A 291 11.56 -9.79 -14.82
N ASP A 292 10.65 -10.63 -14.39
CA ASP A 292 9.33 -10.79 -14.99
C ASP A 292 8.45 -9.55 -14.87
N SER A 293 7.29 -9.57 -15.49
CA SER A 293 6.30 -8.50 -15.37
C SER A 293 5.57 -8.59 -14.03
N VAL A 294 4.98 -7.48 -13.63
CA VAL A 294 4.06 -7.48 -12.48
C VAL A 294 2.67 -7.89 -12.93
N SER A 295 2.04 -8.74 -12.15
CA SER A 295 0.66 -9.15 -12.31
C SER A 295 -0.01 -9.37 -10.95
N ASP A 296 -1.34 -9.34 -10.94
CA ASP A 296 -2.15 -9.54 -9.74
C ASP A 296 -1.67 -8.67 -8.56
N THR A 297 -1.48 -7.37 -8.87
CA THR A 297 -0.77 -6.40 -8.02
C THR A 297 -1.67 -5.80 -6.95
N ASP A 298 -1.26 -5.88 -5.71
CA ASP A 298 -1.97 -5.34 -4.53
C ASP A 298 -1.34 -3.99 -4.09
N GLY A 299 -0.57 -4.00 -3.02
CA GLY A 299 0.01 -2.81 -2.41
C GLY A 299 1.09 -2.13 -3.26
N ILE A 300 1.20 -0.83 -3.10
CA ILE A 300 2.21 0.03 -3.71
C ILE A 300 2.69 1.10 -2.74
N ASP A 301 3.98 1.44 -2.82
CA ASP A 301 4.51 2.62 -2.14
C ASP A 301 5.60 3.29 -2.96
N LEU A 302 5.94 4.53 -2.63
CA LEU A 302 7.03 5.26 -3.26
C LEU A 302 7.84 6.11 -2.27
N SER A 303 9.13 6.23 -2.57
CA SER A 303 10.03 7.17 -1.91
C SER A 303 10.59 8.15 -2.95
N GLN A 304 10.60 9.43 -2.61
CA GLN A 304 11.19 10.50 -3.42
C GLN A 304 12.66 10.79 -3.06
N LEU A 305 13.24 10.01 -2.15
CA LEU A 305 14.64 10.16 -1.79
C LEU A 305 15.55 9.73 -2.93
N SER A 306 16.53 10.59 -3.22
CA SER A 306 17.57 10.30 -4.19
C SER A 306 18.62 9.38 -3.60
N THR A 307 18.83 8.24 -4.24
CA THR A 307 19.89 7.28 -3.92
C THR A 307 20.75 7.04 -5.15
N ASN A 308 21.91 6.38 -4.99
CA ASN A 308 22.77 6.03 -6.13
C ASN A 308 22.05 5.16 -7.16
N LYS A 309 21.19 4.24 -6.70
CA LYS A 309 20.44 3.32 -7.55
C LYS A 309 19.15 3.94 -8.10
N PHE A 310 18.52 4.82 -7.33
CA PHE A 310 17.27 5.49 -7.66
C PHE A 310 17.41 7.01 -7.51
N PRO A 311 18.03 7.69 -8.49
CA PRO A 311 18.39 9.12 -8.37
C PRO A 311 17.22 10.06 -8.19
N GLU A 312 16.03 9.71 -8.70
CA GLU A 312 14.82 10.52 -8.61
C GLU A 312 13.72 9.83 -7.77
N GLY A 313 14.12 8.81 -7.02
CA GLY A 313 13.21 8.04 -6.15
C GLY A 313 12.87 6.66 -6.68
N LEU A 314 12.10 5.96 -5.88
CA LEU A 314 11.76 4.55 -6.03
C LEU A 314 10.25 4.37 -5.95
N PHE A 315 9.68 3.63 -6.89
CA PHE A 315 8.31 3.11 -6.84
C PHE A 315 8.39 1.60 -6.62
N ILE A 316 7.68 1.10 -5.60
CA ILE A 316 7.66 -0.33 -5.24
C ILE A 316 6.24 -0.85 -5.36
N VAL A 317 6.10 -2.08 -5.85
CA VAL A 317 4.83 -2.75 -6.03
C VAL A 317 4.90 -4.20 -5.58
N GLN A 318 3.80 -4.73 -5.10
CA GLN A 318 3.63 -6.16 -4.91
C GLN A 318 3.44 -6.84 -6.26
N ASP A 319 3.98 -8.05 -6.42
CA ASP A 319 3.81 -8.91 -7.59
C ASP A 319 3.25 -10.26 -7.18
N GLY A 320 2.06 -10.56 -7.71
CA GLY A 320 1.30 -11.76 -7.37
C GLY A 320 1.78 -13.04 -8.08
N ASP A 321 2.42 -12.92 -9.25
CA ASP A 321 2.93 -14.09 -10.01
C ASP A 321 4.40 -13.92 -10.38
N ASN A 322 5.28 -14.35 -9.52
CA ASN A 322 6.72 -14.21 -9.63
C ASN A 322 7.36 -15.45 -10.29
N ASP A 323 7.11 -15.67 -11.60
CA ASP A 323 7.70 -16.75 -12.43
C ASP A 323 7.79 -18.12 -11.71
N ASN A 324 6.70 -18.59 -11.07
CA ASN A 324 6.59 -19.83 -10.27
C ASN A 324 7.42 -19.87 -8.96
N GLN A 325 7.90 -18.71 -8.50
CA GLN A 325 8.43 -18.54 -7.16
C GLN A 325 7.32 -18.05 -6.21
N ASN A 326 7.63 -17.89 -4.92
CA ASN A 326 6.74 -17.17 -4.02
C ASN A 326 6.68 -15.70 -4.43
N GLN A 327 5.59 -15.02 -4.09
CA GLN A 327 5.37 -13.60 -4.34
C GLN A 327 6.50 -12.74 -3.77
N ASN A 328 6.73 -11.59 -4.40
CA ASN A 328 7.76 -10.63 -4.01
C ASN A 328 7.33 -9.17 -4.24
N PHE A 329 8.27 -8.25 -4.13
CA PHE A 329 8.07 -6.83 -4.41
C PHE A 329 9.05 -6.37 -5.48
N LYS A 330 8.56 -5.65 -6.50
CA LYS A 330 9.38 -5.15 -7.60
C LYS A 330 9.63 -3.66 -7.52
N PHE A 331 10.83 -3.25 -7.89
CA PHE A 331 11.35 -1.89 -7.80
C PHE A 331 11.42 -1.27 -9.18
N VAL A 332 10.85 -0.09 -9.32
CA VAL A 332 10.86 0.71 -10.54
C VAL A 332 11.48 2.07 -10.27
N ASN A 333 12.37 2.55 -11.14
CA ASN A 333 12.85 3.91 -11.06
C ASN A 333 11.70 4.89 -11.24
N LEU A 334 11.49 5.76 -10.27
CA LEU A 334 10.38 6.72 -10.30
C LEU A 334 10.48 7.67 -11.51
N SER A 335 11.71 8.06 -11.91
CA SER A 335 11.94 8.86 -13.12
C SER A 335 11.34 8.23 -14.38
N SER A 336 11.45 6.92 -14.55
CA SER A 336 10.91 6.24 -15.74
C SER A 336 9.38 6.35 -15.86
N ILE A 337 8.70 6.55 -14.74
CA ILE A 337 7.25 6.81 -14.69
C ILE A 337 6.98 8.29 -14.94
N LEU A 338 7.67 9.18 -14.20
CA LEU A 338 7.45 10.63 -14.27
C LEU A 338 7.73 11.20 -15.67
N ASP A 339 8.82 10.77 -16.33
CA ASP A 339 9.17 11.20 -17.69
C ASP A 339 8.04 10.92 -18.67
N LYS A 340 7.43 9.73 -18.57
CA LYS A 340 6.31 9.32 -19.44
C LYS A 340 5.00 10.09 -19.16
N ILE A 341 4.76 10.49 -17.92
CA ILE A 341 3.62 11.35 -17.58
C ILE A 341 3.79 12.75 -18.19
N TYR A 342 5.04 13.27 -18.25
CA TYR A 342 5.36 14.59 -18.80
C TYR A 342 5.52 14.61 -20.33
N GLU A 343 5.86 13.49 -20.95
CA GLU A 343 5.83 13.36 -22.42
C GLU A 343 4.39 13.58 -22.88
N LYS A 344 4.11 14.73 -23.50
CA LYS A 344 2.80 14.94 -24.16
C LYS A 344 2.68 13.96 -25.32
N PRO A 345 1.50 13.32 -25.51
CA PRO A 345 1.22 12.54 -26.68
C PRO A 345 1.31 13.35 -27.97
#